data_03c8010279a6f2bc247b4addab844fec
#
_entry.id   03c8010279a6f2bc247b4addab844fec
#
_cell.length_a   1.000
_cell.length_b   1.000
_cell.length_c   1.000
_cell.angle_alpha   90.00
_cell.angle_beta   90.00
_cell.angle_gamma   90.00
#
_symmetry.space_group_name_H-M   'P 1'
#
loop_
_entity.id
_entity.type
_entity.pdbx_description
1 polymer ?
#
loop_
_entity_poly.entity_id
_entity_poly.type
_entity_poly.pdbx_seq_one_letter_code
_entity_poly.pdbx_strand_id
1 'polypeptide(L)'
;MNSPNLVPLTRCPIDGSKLAFAEKHFIARLNQSIAKGELRDRMDQKVTRELDAGLVNASKTWLYPIRAGIPSLLADEAVSLEW
;
A
#
# COMPACT_ATOMS: atom_id res chain seq x y z
N MET A 1 -19.05 15.71 13.07
CA MET A 1 -18.42 15.18 12.88
C MET A 1 -17.51 14.94 12.47
N ASN A 2 -17.36 14.89 12.66
CA ASN A 2 -16.50 14.57 12.52
C ASN A 2 -15.74 14.07 11.93
N SER A 3 -15.69 13.85 11.46
CA SER A 3 -15.06 13.33 11.11
C SER A 3 -14.00 13.10 10.91
N PRO A 4 -13.73 13.37 11.19
CA PRO A 4 -12.31 13.41 11.28
C PRO A 4 -11.67 12.10 11.13
N ASN A 5 -12.29 11.11 11.35
CA ASN A 5 -11.69 9.80 11.31
C ASN A 5 -11.74 9.23 9.93
N LEU A 6 -10.80 9.67 9.10
CA LEU A 6 -10.70 9.14 7.77
C LEU A 6 -10.23 7.69 7.77
N VAL A 7 -9.36 7.33 8.74
CA VAL A 7 -8.82 5.97 8.80
C VAL A 7 -9.91 4.91 8.92
N PRO A 8 -10.89 5.05 9.83
CA PRO A 8 -11.96 4.07 9.90
C PRO A 8 -12.81 4.00 8.64
N LEU A 9 -12.81 5.06 7.85
CA LEU A 9 -13.55 5.09 6.59
C LEU A 9 -12.71 4.61 5.42
N THR A 10 -11.42 4.38 5.64
CA THR A 10 -10.50 3.96 4.61
C THR A 10 -10.56 2.45 4.46
N ARG A 11 -10.92 2.00 3.28
CA ARG A 11 -11.03 0.58 3.01
C ARG A 11 -10.33 0.23 1.72
N CYS A 12 -9.92 -1.02 1.61
CA CYS A 12 -9.31 -1.53 0.41
C CYS A 12 -10.32 -1.48 -0.74
N PRO A 13 -10.03 -0.78 -1.84
CA PRO A 13 -10.96 -0.72 -2.95
C PRO A 13 -11.11 -2.03 -3.71
N ILE A 14 -10.23 -3.00 -3.45
CA ILE A 14 -10.30 -4.30 -4.11
C ILE A 14 -11.24 -5.24 -3.36
N ASP A 15 -11.09 -5.36 -2.03
CA ASP A 15 -11.87 -6.33 -1.27
C ASP A 15 -12.74 -5.72 -0.17
N GLY A 16 -12.68 -4.41 0.04
CA GLY A 16 -13.51 -3.72 1.02
C GLY A 16 -13.07 -3.91 2.46
N SER A 17 -11.96 -4.58 2.71
CA SER A 17 -11.50 -4.81 4.08
C SER A 17 -10.88 -3.54 4.65
N LYS A 18 -10.74 -3.52 5.99
CA LYS A 18 -10.10 -2.40 6.66
C LYS A 18 -8.62 -2.36 6.34
N LEU A 19 -8.07 -1.16 6.26
CA LEU A 19 -6.66 -0.96 6.01
C LEU A 19 -5.95 -0.64 7.32
N ALA A 20 -4.70 -1.07 7.42
CA ALA A 20 -3.86 -0.79 8.58
C ALA A 20 -2.49 -0.36 8.09
N PHE A 21 -1.79 0.45 8.90
CA PHE A 21 -0.46 0.89 8.55
C PHE A 21 0.51 -0.29 8.56
N ALA A 22 1.36 -0.36 7.55
CA ALA A 22 2.44 -1.33 7.50
C ALA A 22 3.56 -0.93 8.45
N GLU A 23 4.29 -1.92 8.98
CA GLU A 23 5.42 -1.65 9.86
C GLU A 23 6.59 -1.08 9.06
N LYS A 24 7.42 -0.29 9.73
CA LYS A 24 8.54 0.39 9.07
C LYS A 24 9.51 -0.59 8.43
N HIS A 25 9.83 -1.67 9.12
CA HIS A 25 10.78 -2.63 8.57
C HIS A 25 10.21 -3.36 7.36
N PHE A 26 8.89 -3.54 7.31
CA PHE A 26 8.24 -4.12 6.15
C PHE A 26 8.34 -3.18 4.96
N ILE A 27 8.12 -1.89 5.20
CA ILE A 27 8.29 -0.87 4.15
C ILE A 27 9.73 -0.85 3.64
N ALA A 28 10.70 -0.97 4.54
CA ALA A 28 12.11 -1.01 4.13
C ALA A 28 12.40 -2.21 3.23
N ARG A 29 11.82 -3.37 3.55
CA ARG A 29 11.98 -4.56 2.70
C ARG A 29 11.35 -4.35 1.33
N LEU A 30 10.18 -3.72 1.29
CA LEU A 30 9.53 -3.42 0.01
C LEU A 30 10.39 -2.47 -0.82
N ASN A 31 10.98 -1.47 -0.18
CA ASN A 31 11.84 -0.54 -0.89
C ASN A 31 13.08 -1.23 -1.45
N GLN A 32 13.59 -2.23 -0.74
CA GLN A 32 14.68 -3.04 -1.28
C GLN A 32 14.25 -3.79 -2.55
N SER A 33 13.05 -4.34 -2.53
CA SER A 33 12.51 -5.02 -3.71
C SER A 33 12.28 -4.05 -4.86
N ILE A 34 11.87 -2.82 -4.55
CA ILE A 34 11.71 -1.78 -5.56
C ILE A 34 13.06 -1.48 -6.21
N ALA A 35 14.11 -1.34 -5.40
CA ALA A 35 15.45 -1.05 -5.92
C ALA A 35 15.96 -2.17 -6.83
N LYS A 36 15.56 -3.40 -6.55
CA LYS A 36 15.93 -4.56 -7.37
C LYS A 36 15.03 -4.75 -8.59
N GLY A 37 13.97 -3.96 -8.70
CA GLY A 37 13.02 -4.08 -9.80
C GLY A 37 12.13 -5.31 -9.71
N GLU A 38 11.89 -5.82 -8.50
CA GLU A 38 11.15 -7.06 -8.30
C GLU A 38 9.72 -6.85 -7.83
N LEU A 39 9.36 -5.63 -7.45
CA LEU A 39 8.03 -5.35 -6.91
C LEU A 39 7.09 -4.90 -8.02
N ARG A 40 5.89 -5.47 -8.02
CA ARG A 40 4.88 -5.20 -9.05
C ARG A 40 3.61 -4.66 -8.42
N ASP A 41 2.88 -3.85 -9.18
CA ASP A 41 1.56 -3.40 -8.77
C ASP A 41 0.49 -4.33 -9.33
N ARG A 42 -0.77 -3.97 -9.10
CA ARG A 42 -1.89 -4.80 -9.53
C ARG A 42 -1.98 -4.93 -11.05
N MET A 43 -1.46 -3.95 -11.76
CA MET A 43 -1.44 -3.98 -13.23
C MET A 43 -0.19 -4.68 -13.77
N ASP A 44 0.55 -5.36 -12.90
CA ASP A 44 1.78 -6.07 -13.22
C ASP A 44 2.87 -5.15 -13.76
N GLN A 45 2.82 -3.88 -13.38
CA GLN A 45 3.85 -2.93 -13.73
C GLN A 45 4.89 -2.86 -12.61
N LYS A 46 6.13 -2.63 -13.00
CA LYS A 46 7.21 -2.50 -12.04
C LYS A 46 7.02 -1.25 -11.19
N VAL A 47 7.07 -1.41 -9.87
CA VAL A 47 7.04 -0.28 -8.96
C VAL A 47 8.43 0.31 -8.90
N THR A 48 8.56 1.59 -9.25
CA THR A 48 9.86 2.25 -9.36
C THR A 48 10.11 3.31 -8.30
N ARG A 49 9.06 3.78 -7.63
CA ARG A 49 9.18 4.83 -6.61
C ARG A 49 9.14 4.21 -5.23
N GLU A 50 10.06 4.64 -4.37
CA GLU A 50 10.10 4.18 -2.99
C GLU A 50 8.85 4.61 -2.22
N LEU A 51 8.55 3.85 -1.19
CA LEU A 51 7.40 4.10 -0.31
C LEU A 51 7.87 4.79 0.95
N ASP A 52 7.14 5.82 1.38
CA ASP A 52 7.37 6.42 2.70
C ASP A 52 6.67 5.61 3.77
N ALA A 53 5.49 5.09 3.44
CA ALA A 53 4.69 4.26 4.33
C ALA A 53 3.72 3.48 3.46
N GLY A 54 2.84 2.71 4.07
CA GLY A 54 1.83 1.98 3.32
C GLY A 54 0.67 1.55 4.18
N LEU A 55 -0.46 1.31 3.52
CA LEU A 55 -1.66 0.75 4.14
C LEU A 55 -1.87 -0.64 3.55
N VAL A 56 -2.06 -1.61 4.42
CA VAL A 56 -2.20 -3.02 4.04
C VAL A 56 -3.63 -3.47 4.32
N ASN A 57 -4.20 -4.24 3.40
CA ASN A 57 -5.53 -4.79 3.61
C ASN A 57 -5.51 -5.95 4.62
N ALA A 58 -6.70 -6.40 5.05
CA ALA A 58 -6.80 -7.39 6.11
C ALA A 58 -6.15 -8.71 5.76
N SER A 59 -6.19 -9.12 4.50
CA SER A 59 -5.58 -10.37 4.06
C SER A 59 -4.09 -10.23 3.75
N LYS A 60 -3.56 -9.01 3.81
CA LYS A 60 -2.14 -8.71 3.55
C LYS A 60 -1.72 -9.11 2.14
N THR A 61 -2.62 -8.95 1.19
CA THR A 61 -2.34 -9.24 -0.21
C THR A 61 -2.03 -8.00 -1.03
N TRP A 62 -2.51 -6.83 -0.58
CA TRP A 62 -2.32 -5.57 -1.29
C TRP A 62 -1.87 -4.49 -0.34
N LEU A 63 -0.95 -3.67 -0.81
CA LEU A 63 -0.48 -2.50 -0.06
C LEU A 63 -0.71 -1.25 -0.88
N TYR A 64 -1.28 -0.24 -0.26
CA TYR A 64 -1.51 1.06 -0.90
C TYR A 64 -0.41 2.01 -0.46
N PRO A 65 0.38 2.54 -1.40
CA PRO A 65 1.53 3.36 -1.04
C PRO A 65 1.12 4.71 -0.46
N ILE A 66 1.88 5.16 0.50
CA ILE A 66 1.78 6.53 1.03
C ILE A 66 3.10 7.22 0.69
N ARG A 67 3.01 8.32 -0.04
CA ARG A 67 4.17 9.13 -0.40
C ARG A 67 3.87 10.57 -0.06
N ALA A 68 4.83 11.23 0.61
CA ALA A 68 4.65 12.61 1.06
C ALA A 68 3.38 12.79 1.89
N GLY A 69 3.03 11.78 2.69
CA GLY A 69 1.85 11.83 3.55
C GLY A 69 0.52 11.60 2.84
N ILE A 70 0.55 11.32 1.54
CA ILE A 70 -0.68 11.16 0.75
C ILE A 70 -0.83 9.69 0.35
N PRO A 71 -1.89 9.01 0.83
CA PRO A 71 -2.13 7.63 0.43
C PRO A 71 -2.76 7.58 -0.97
N SER A 72 -2.32 6.61 -1.75
CA SER A 72 -2.92 6.32 -3.04
C SER A 72 -3.84 5.12 -2.86
N LEU A 73 -5.14 5.36 -2.98
CA LEU A 73 -6.14 4.31 -2.77
C LEU A 73 -6.77 3.85 -4.08
N LEU A 74 -6.05 4.03 -5.17
CA LEU A 74 -6.47 3.52 -6.47
C LEU A 74 -6.12 2.04 -6.56
N ALA A 75 -7.09 1.22 -6.91
CA ALA A 75 -6.89 -0.23 -7.00
C ALA A 75 -5.73 -0.57 -7.93
N ASP A 76 -5.59 0.15 -9.03
CA ASP A 76 -4.55 -0.12 -10.02
C ASP A 76 -3.14 0.14 -9.51
N GLU A 77 -3.01 0.97 -8.47
CA GLU A 77 -1.71 1.31 -7.89
C GLU A 77 -1.37 0.48 -6.67
N ALA A 78 -2.25 -0.45 -6.28
CA ALA A 78 -1.99 -1.33 -5.17
C ALA A 78 -0.77 -2.19 -5.48
N VAL A 79 0.13 -2.30 -4.50
CA VAL A 79 1.34 -3.10 -4.64
C VAL A 79 1.02 -4.54 -4.27
N SER A 80 1.44 -5.47 -5.11
CA SER A 80 1.23 -6.89 -4.87
C SER A 80 2.19 -7.39 -3.81
N LEU A 81 1.66 -8.07 -2.81
CA LEU A 81 2.47 -8.65 -1.72
C LEU A 81 2.68 -10.14 -1.91
N GLU A 82 2.40 -10.66 -3.09
CA GLU A 82 2.67 -12.06 -3.42
C GLU A 82 4.14 -12.21 -3.78
N TRP A 83 4.88 -12.92 -2.92
CA TRP A 83 6.32 -13.17 -3.15
C TRP A 83 6.80 -14.35 -2.31
#